data_01d541395f021c75dde58f8211a7dd2c
#
_entry.id   01d541395f021c75dde58f8211a7dd2c
#
_cell.length_a   1.000
_cell.length_b   1.000
_cell.length_c   1.000
_cell.angle_alpha   90.00
_cell.angle_beta   90.00
_cell.angle_gamma   90.00
#
_symmetry.space_group_name_H-M   'P 1'
#
loop_
_entity.id
_entity.type
_entity.pdbx_description
1 polymer ?
#
loop_
_entity_poly.entity_id
_entity_poly.type
_entity_poly.pdbx_seq_one_letter_code
_entity_poly.pdbx_strand_id
1 'polypeptide(L)'
;MKTLLVYGAGGFGLEILHIFKTSYNEVYKEIVFVDDLKSISNNKELNSYTIITLDNALIKYNKSNADFIIAVANPKQRADLFDTVIKKNFSITTLKDNTAIIRDTAVIEKGSVICAQCYIGPSVLVKKNSLIHGQVLLGHDTIVGKNTSVYCNVSILGGVEIGNNVEIGTGTNIHPNCKVGDNSKIAMGSTVYKDVESNSLAQGNPARVIKKY
;
A
#
# COMPACT_ATOMS: atom_id res chain seq x y z
N MET A 1 -9.07 23.68 1.12
CA MET A 1 -8.41 22.40 1.43
C MET A 1 -9.45 21.29 1.51
N LYS A 2 -9.14 20.09 1.02
CA LYS A 2 -10.02 18.92 1.07
C LYS A 2 -9.89 18.16 2.40
N THR A 3 -10.83 17.24 2.66
CA THR A 3 -10.74 16.23 3.70
C THR A 3 -10.03 14.98 3.16
N LEU A 4 -9.15 14.37 3.94
CA LEU A 4 -8.60 13.05 3.64
C LEU A 4 -9.51 11.98 4.25
N LEU A 5 -10.14 11.15 3.42
CA LEU A 5 -10.94 10.01 3.83
C LEU A 5 -10.07 8.74 3.79
N VAL A 6 -9.87 8.12 4.95
CA VAL A 6 -9.03 6.92 5.08
C VAL A 6 -9.94 5.70 5.21
N TYR A 7 -10.03 4.89 4.17
CA TYR A 7 -10.85 3.69 4.19
C TYR A 7 -10.06 2.51 4.77
N GLY A 8 -10.41 2.13 5.98
CA GLY A 8 -9.77 1.16 6.85
C GLY A 8 -9.26 1.80 8.13
N ALA A 9 -9.92 1.52 9.27
CA ALA A 9 -9.58 2.03 10.59
C ALA A 9 -8.81 1.00 11.43
N GLY A 10 -7.95 0.20 10.80
CA GLY A 10 -7.06 -0.78 11.44
C GLY A 10 -5.69 -0.22 11.79
N GLY A 11 -4.74 -1.12 12.08
CA GLY A 11 -3.35 -0.74 12.38
C GLY A 11 -2.69 0.08 11.26
N PHE A 12 -2.96 -0.27 9.99
CA PHE A 12 -2.44 0.53 8.87
C PHE A 12 -3.11 1.92 8.77
N GLY A 13 -4.36 2.07 9.24
CA GLY A 13 -4.98 3.40 9.38
C GLY A 13 -4.20 4.31 10.34
N LEU A 14 -3.57 3.77 11.39
CA LEU A 14 -2.68 4.53 12.30
C LEU A 14 -1.40 5.00 11.59
N GLU A 15 -0.82 4.19 10.70
CA GLU A 15 0.30 4.60 9.85
C GLU A 15 -0.09 5.76 8.93
N ILE A 16 -1.28 5.69 8.31
CA ILE A 16 -1.79 6.80 7.50
C ILE A 16 -2.01 8.06 8.34
N LEU A 17 -2.50 7.93 9.57
CA LEU A 17 -2.65 9.06 10.49
C LEU A 17 -1.29 9.72 10.80
N HIS A 18 -0.24 8.93 11.00
CA HIS A 18 1.10 9.46 11.19
C HIS A 18 1.57 10.23 9.95
N ILE A 19 1.49 9.63 8.76
CA ILE A 19 1.85 10.28 7.49
C ILE A 19 1.05 11.57 7.28
N PHE A 20 -0.26 11.58 7.60
CA PHE A 20 -1.08 12.78 7.54
C PHE A 20 -0.50 13.89 8.45
N LYS A 21 -0.21 13.58 9.71
CA LYS A 21 0.29 14.57 10.69
C LYS A 21 1.65 15.14 10.33
N THR A 22 2.52 14.35 9.74
CA THR A 22 3.92 14.73 9.45
C THR A 22 4.14 15.31 8.07
N SER A 23 3.26 14.98 7.10
CA SER A 23 3.52 15.26 5.68
C SER A 23 2.35 15.94 4.96
N TYR A 24 1.11 15.89 5.50
CA TYR A 24 -0.08 16.33 4.78
C TYR A 24 -1.04 17.22 5.57
N ASN A 25 -0.68 17.64 6.79
CA ASN A 25 -1.49 18.53 7.64
C ASN A 25 -1.71 19.91 7.03
N GLU A 26 -0.86 20.34 6.09
CA GLU A 26 -1.03 21.59 5.33
C GLU A 26 -1.74 21.38 3.98
N VAL A 27 -1.90 20.13 3.54
CA VAL A 27 -2.55 19.76 2.28
C VAL A 27 -4.04 19.51 2.48
N TYR A 28 -4.37 18.78 3.55
CA TYR A 28 -5.75 18.46 3.93
C TYR A 28 -6.13 19.17 5.21
N LYS A 29 -7.36 19.70 5.27
CA LYS A 29 -7.88 20.40 6.47
C LYS A 29 -8.13 19.47 7.65
N GLU A 30 -8.46 18.21 7.38
CA GLU A 30 -8.78 17.18 8.37
C GLU A 30 -8.63 15.78 7.78
N ILE A 31 -8.55 14.78 8.65
CA ILE A 31 -8.60 13.36 8.33
C ILE A 31 -9.84 12.73 8.96
N VAL A 32 -10.51 11.84 8.22
CA VAL A 32 -11.70 11.10 8.69
C VAL A 32 -11.54 9.63 8.31
N PHE A 33 -11.79 8.73 9.26
CA PHE A 33 -11.74 7.31 9.01
C PHE A 33 -13.07 6.77 8.52
N VAL A 34 -13.00 5.86 7.56
CA VAL A 34 -14.14 5.14 6.99
C VAL A 34 -13.95 3.65 7.23
N ASP A 35 -14.87 3.01 7.95
CA ASP A 35 -14.79 1.57 8.20
C ASP A 35 -16.18 1.03 8.55
N ASP A 36 -16.78 0.26 7.66
CA ASP A 36 -18.15 -0.19 7.82
C ASP A 36 -18.32 -1.19 8.97
N LEU A 37 -17.27 -1.99 9.26
CA LEU A 37 -17.30 -2.96 10.36
C LEU A 37 -17.13 -2.30 11.74
N LYS A 38 -16.17 -1.38 11.84
CA LYS A 38 -15.85 -0.71 13.11
C LYS A 38 -16.85 0.37 13.48
N SER A 39 -17.47 1.03 12.53
CA SER A 39 -18.49 2.07 12.78
C SER A 39 -19.75 1.48 13.41
N ILE A 40 -20.04 0.20 13.20
CA ILE A 40 -21.18 -0.53 13.78
C ILE A 40 -20.83 -1.06 15.18
N SER A 41 -19.57 -1.32 15.47
CA SER A 41 -19.10 -1.74 16.79
C SER A 41 -19.08 -0.54 17.77
N ASN A 42 -19.04 -0.81 19.09
CA ASN A 42 -18.95 0.24 20.12
C ASN A 42 -17.65 1.07 20.05
N ASN A 43 -16.75 0.78 19.11
CA ASN A 43 -15.47 1.44 18.94
C ASN A 43 -15.52 2.40 17.74
N LYS A 44 -16.23 3.52 17.93
CA LYS A 44 -16.46 4.56 16.89
C LYS A 44 -15.28 5.53 16.71
N GLU A 45 -14.13 5.24 17.32
CA GLU A 45 -12.96 6.12 17.27
C GLU A 45 -11.67 5.33 17.02
N LEU A 46 -10.79 5.92 16.24
CA LEU A 46 -9.40 5.50 16.11
C LEU A 46 -8.52 6.65 16.60
N ASN A 47 -7.87 6.45 17.75
CA ASN A 47 -7.00 7.47 18.35
C ASN A 47 -7.69 8.85 18.48
N SER A 48 -8.93 8.89 19.00
CA SER A 48 -9.79 10.07 19.13
C SER A 48 -10.34 10.65 17.80
N TYR A 49 -10.13 9.97 16.68
CA TYR A 49 -10.75 10.34 15.40
C TYR A 49 -12.00 9.51 15.14
N THR A 50 -13.08 10.17 14.76
CA THR A 50 -14.37 9.53 14.48
C THR A 50 -14.26 8.58 13.29
N ILE A 51 -14.86 7.40 13.42
CA ILE A 51 -15.03 6.43 12.34
C ILE A 51 -16.46 6.53 11.83
N ILE A 52 -16.63 6.65 10.52
CA ILE A 52 -17.95 6.69 9.86
C ILE A 52 -18.08 5.53 8.86
N THR A 53 -19.30 5.19 8.45
CA THR A 53 -19.55 4.25 7.36
C THR A 53 -19.22 4.86 6.00
N LEU A 54 -19.02 4.01 4.98
CA LEU A 54 -18.89 4.51 3.61
C LEU A 54 -20.13 5.31 3.18
N ASP A 55 -21.34 4.83 3.48
CA ASP A 55 -22.58 5.54 3.13
C ASP A 55 -22.63 6.93 3.73
N ASN A 56 -22.29 7.08 5.02
CA ASN A 56 -22.21 8.38 5.65
C ASN A 56 -21.14 9.29 5.03
N ALA A 57 -19.99 8.71 4.63
CA ALA A 57 -18.97 9.45 3.91
C ALA A 57 -19.47 9.95 2.55
N LEU A 58 -20.22 9.12 1.80
CA LEU A 58 -20.78 9.46 0.49
C LEU A 58 -21.90 10.51 0.58
N ILE A 59 -22.64 10.58 1.70
CA ILE A 59 -23.62 11.63 1.95
C ILE A 59 -22.93 12.97 2.27
N LYS A 60 -21.89 12.94 3.09
CA LYS A 60 -21.24 14.15 3.61
C LYS A 60 -20.20 14.75 2.66
N TYR A 61 -19.54 13.92 1.86
CA TYR A 61 -18.39 14.31 1.02
C TYR A 61 -18.62 14.01 -0.46
N ASN A 62 -17.86 14.69 -1.31
CA ASN A 62 -17.82 14.46 -2.76
C ASN A 62 -16.41 14.73 -3.31
N LYS A 63 -16.17 14.49 -4.60
CA LYS A 63 -14.86 14.64 -5.25
C LYS A 63 -14.26 16.06 -5.19
N SER A 64 -15.07 17.08 -4.94
CA SER A 64 -14.59 18.47 -4.86
C SER A 64 -14.01 18.81 -3.49
N ASN A 65 -14.50 18.14 -2.42
CA ASN A 65 -14.14 18.45 -1.04
C ASN A 65 -13.42 17.31 -0.29
N ALA A 66 -13.24 16.13 -0.90
CA ALA A 66 -12.52 15.03 -0.28
C ALA A 66 -11.75 14.17 -1.30
N ASP A 67 -10.67 13.56 -0.83
CA ASP A 67 -9.93 12.50 -1.52
C ASP A 67 -9.85 11.28 -0.62
N PHE A 68 -9.91 10.08 -1.20
CA PHE A 68 -9.73 8.83 -0.47
C PHE A 68 -8.28 8.34 -0.51
N ILE A 69 -7.92 7.58 0.51
CA ILE A 69 -6.81 6.62 0.52
C ILE A 69 -7.30 5.30 1.13
N ILE A 70 -6.86 4.17 0.59
CA ILE A 70 -7.29 2.85 1.08
C ILE A 70 -6.23 2.29 2.02
N ALA A 71 -6.57 2.15 3.31
CA ALA A 71 -5.69 1.70 4.38
C ALA A 71 -5.93 0.23 4.76
N VAL A 72 -5.96 -0.65 3.75
CA VAL A 72 -6.16 -2.11 3.92
C VAL A 72 -4.97 -2.85 3.32
N ALA A 73 -4.26 -3.63 4.15
CA ALA A 73 -3.04 -4.31 3.74
C ALA A 73 -3.30 -5.47 2.76
N ASN A 74 -4.41 -6.21 2.90
CA ASN A 74 -4.73 -7.32 2.01
C ASN A 74 -4.97 -6.82 0.57
N PRO A 75 -4.22 -7.32 -0.44
CA PRO A 75 -4.27 -6.83 -1.81
C PRO A 75 -5.65 -6.93 -2.45
N LYS A 76 -6.34 -8.06 -2.26
CA LYS A 76 -7.66 -8.30 -2.86
C LYS A 76 -8.71 -7.36 -2.27
N GLN A 77 -8.80 -7.29 -0.94
CA GLN A 77 -9.73 -6.37 -0.28
C GLN A 77 -9.45 -4.91 -0.65
N ARG A 78 -8.16 -4.52 -0.69
CA ARG A 78 -7.77 -3.18 -1.11
C ARG A 78 -8.18 -2.87 -2.54
N ALA A 79 -8.03 -3.83 -3.46
CA ALA A 79 -8.47 -3.68 -4.85
C ALA A 79 -9.99 -3.46 -4.93
N ASP A 80 -10.79 -4.26 -4.23
CA ASP A 80 -12.25 -4.15 -4.22
C ASP A 80 -12.72 -2.80 -3.68
N LEU A 81 -12.09 -2.32 -2.59
CA LEU A 81 -12.38 -1.00 -2.02
C LEU A 81 -11.96 0.14 -2.95
N PHE A 82 -10.79 0.02 -3.58
CA PHE A 82 -10.33 0.99 -4.57
C PHE A 82 -11.33 1.15 -5.72
N ASP A 83 -11.77 0.04 -6.29
CA ASP A 83 -12.75 0.03 -7.37
C ASP A 83 -14.10 0.59 -6.92
N THR A 84 -14.52 0.30 -5.68
CA THR A 84 -15.74 0.84 -5.09
C THR A 84 -15.69 2.36 -5.02
N VAL A 85 -14.61 2.92 -4.50
CA VAL A 85 -14.42 4.38 -4.37
C VAL A 85 -14.38 5.05 -5.75
N ILE A 86 -13.71 4.45 -6.73
CA ILE A 86 -13.67 4.97 -8.11
C ILE A 86 -15.07 4.96 -8.76
N LYS A 87 -15.83 3.86 -8.61
CA LYS A 87 -17.21 3.77 -9.13
C LYS A 87 -18.14 4.82 -8.52
N LYS A 88 -17.86 5.25 -7.30
CA LYS A 88 -18.59 6.35 -6.63
C LYS A 88 -18.07 7.74 -7.04
N ASN A 89 -17.19 7.82 -8.04
CA ASN A 89 -16.66 9.06 -8.62
C ASN A 89 -15.85 9.93 -7.65
N PHE A 90 -15.16 9.30 -6.69
CA PHE A 90 -14.20 9.99 -5.83
C PHE A 90 -12.78 9.93 -6.39
N SER A 91 -11.96 10.91 -6.02
CA SER A 91 -10.52 10.87 -6.23
C SER A 91 -9.86 9.98 -5.18
N ILE A 92 -8.83 9.24 -5.60
CA ILE A 92 -7.94 8.53 -4.68
C ILE A 92 -6.57 9.21 -4.75
N THR A 93 -6.04 9.59 -3.61
CA THR A 93 -4.74 10.27 -3.50
C THR A 93 -3.60 9.26 -3.34
N THR A 94 -2.37 9.74 -3.46
CA THR A 94 -1.12 9.00 -3.18
C THR A 94 -0.45 9.65 -1.99
N LEU A 95 -0.02 8.85 -1.02
CA LEU A 95 0.67 9.35 0.17
C LEU A 95 2.12 8.88 0.19
N LYS A 96 3.00 9.77 0.59
CA LYS A 96 4.43 9.52 0.72
C LYS A 96 4.89 10.12 2.03
N ASP A 97 5.48 9.29 2.88
CA ASP A 97 6.10 9.80 4.12
C ASP A 97 7.27 10.73 3.79
N ASN A 98 7.43 11.81 4.53
CA ASN A 98 8.49 12.80 4.29
C ASN A 98 9.91 12.29 4.59
N THR A 99 10.03 11.14 5.27
CA THR A 99 11.32 10.48 5.53
C THR A 99 11.72 9.50 4.42
N ALA A 100 10.81 9.24 3.45
CA ALA A 100 11.11 8.38 2.32
C ALA A 100 12.01 9.09 1.30
N ILE A 101 13.06 8.41 0.84
CA ILE A 101 13.96 8.88 -0.21
C ILE A 101 13.45 8.34 -1.54
N ILE A 102 12.90 9.21 -2.38
CA ILE A 102 12.36 8.85 -3.70
C ILE A 102 13.18 9.55 -4.76
N ARG A 103 13.79 8.79 -5.68
CA ARG A 103 14.61 9.35 -6.77
C ARG A 103 13.74 9.99 -7.85
N ASP A 104 14.26 11.01 -8.51
CA ASP A 104 13.52 11.88 -9.42
C ASP A 104 12.87 11.14 -10.60
N THR A 105 13.49 10.05 -11.06
CA THR A 105 12.99 9.22 -12.16
C THR A 105 12.01 8.14 -11.74
N ALA A 106 11.75 8.00 -10.42
CA ALA A 106 10.78 7.04 -9.91
C ALA A 106 9.35 7.53 -10.12
N VAL A 107 8.48 6.62 -10.52
CA VAL A 107 7.05 6.90 -10.74
C VAL A 107 6.21 6.16 -9.70
N ILE A 108 5.43 6.90 -8.93
CA ILE A 108 4.48 6.35 -7.96
C ILE A 108 3.07 6.66 -8.44
N GLU A 109 2.35 5.65 -8.88
CA GLU A 109 0.98 5.81 -9.38
C GLU A 109 -0.04 6.01 -8.25
N LYS A 110 -1.21 6.54 -8.64
CA LYS A 110 -2.28 6.94 -7.72
C LYS A 110 -2.76 5.81 -6.79
N GLY A 111 -3.13 6.19 -5.58
CA GLY A 111 -3.63 5.28 -4.55
C GLY A 111 -2.55 4.51 -3.83
N SER A 112 -1.29 4.66 -4.23
CA SER A 112 -0.17 4.00 -3.57
C SER A 112 0.26 4.75 -2.31
N VAL A 113 0.80 4.02 -1.34
CA VAL A 113 1.36 4.58 -0.11
C VAL A 113 2.83 4.17 -0.01
N ILE A 114 3.70 5.14 0.22
CA ILE A 114 5.11 4.93 0.57
C ILE A 114 5.29 5.34 2.03
N CYS A 115 5.56 4.37 2.90
CA CYS A 115 5.74 4.61 4.33
C CYS A 115 7.15 5.10 4.66
N ALA A 116 7.38 5.31 5.96
CA ALA A 116 8.59 5.91 6.49
C ALA A 116 9.86 5.14 6.13
N GLN A 117 10.96 5.91 5.94
CA GLN A 117 12.32 5.40 5.74
C GLN A 117 12.49 4.45 4.54
N CYS A 118 11.60 4.53 3.55
CA CYS A 118 11.76 3.78 2.30
C CYS A 118 12.83 4.43 1.41
N TYR A 119 13.55 3.59 0.66
CA TYR A 119 14.38 4.03 -0.45
C TYR A 119 13.79 3.53 -1.77
N ILE A 120 13.40 4.44 -2.64
CA ILE A 120 12.85 4.17 -3.96
C ILE A 120 13.86 4.64 -4.99
N GLY A 121 14.54 3.68 -5.63
CA GLY A 121 15.64 3.88 -6.57
C GLY A 121 15.24 4.55 -7.89
N PRO A 122 16.24 4.89 -8.73
CA PRO A 122 15.99 5.44 -10.05
C PRO A 122 15.17 4.49 -10.94
N SER A 123 14.31 5.05 -11.80
CA SER A 123 13.47 4.31 -12.75
C SER A 123 12.54 3.26 -12.12
N VAL A 124 12.30 3.32 -10.81
CA VAL A 124 11.33 2.46 -10.14
C VAL A 124 9.91 2.85 -10.55
N LEU A 125 9.09 1.86 -10.87
CA LEU A 125 7.66 2.04 -11.11
C LEU A 125 6.84 1.33 -10.03
N VAL A 126 6.19 2.08 -9.16
CA VAL A 126 5.17 1.57 -8.24
C VAL A 126 3.80 1.81 -8.84
N LYS A 127 3.16 0.74 -9.30
CA LYS A 127 1.84 0.82 -9.93
C LYS A 127 0.74 1.09 -8.91
N LYS A 128 -0.42 1.52 -9.42
CA LYS A 128 -1.56 2.02 -8.62
C LYS A 128 -1.97 1.11 -7.47
N ASN A 129 -2.43 1.73 -6.40
CA ASN A 129 -3.00 1.07 -5.22
C ASN A 129 -2.05 0.08 -4.54
N SER A 130 -0.73 0.32 -4.60
CA SER A 130 0.29 -0.53 -3.98
C SER A 130 0.77 0.08 -2.66
N LEU A 131 1.11 -0.80 -1.70
CA LEU A 131 1.60 -0.39 -0.39
C LEU A 131 3.07 -0.78 -0.25
N ILE A 132 3.91 0.20 0.02
CA ILE A 132 5.32 0.03 0.35
C ILE A 132 5.46 0.43 1.83
N HIS A 133 5.52 -0.58 2.69
CA HIS A 133 5.62 -0.37 4.14
C HIS A 133 7.00 0.14 4.56
N GLY A 134 7.15 0.45 5.84
CA GLY A 134 8.36 1.11 6.33
C GLY A 134 9.66 0.35 6.09
N GLN A 135 10.74 1.10 5.84
CA GLN A 135 12.10 0.59 5.68
C GLN A 135 12.27 -0.38 4.48
N VAL A 136 11.46 -0.22 3.43
CA VAL A 136 11.60 -0.98 2.19
C VAL A 136 12.63 -0.32 1.29
N LEU A 137 13.50 -1.14 0.69
CA LEU A 137 14.41 -0.74 -0.39
C LEU A 137 13.91 -1.30 -1.71
N LEU A 138 13.65 -0.42 -2.69
CA LEU A 138 13.44 -0.76 -4.09
C LEU A 138 14.65 -0.28 -4.89
N GLY A 139 15.42 -1.22 -5.44
CA GLY A 139 16.56 -0.96 -6.30
C GLY A 139 16.14 -0.35 -7.64
N HIS A 140 17.11 0.14 -8.41
CA HIS A 140 16.86 0.75 -9.73
C HIS A 140 16.09 -0.18 -10.67
N ASP A 141 15.29 0.38 -11.58
CA ASP A 141 14.53 -0.34 -12.61
C ASP A 141 13.53 -1.39 -12.07
N THR A 142 13.21 -1.35 -10.78
CA THR A 142 12.24 -2.26 -10.15
C THR A 142 10.82 -1.87 -10.54
N ILE A 143 10.00 -2.86 -10.87
CA ILE A 143 8.56 -2.68 -11.11
C ILE A 143 7.79 -3.38 -9.99
N VAL A 144 6.91 -2.64 -9.30
CA VAL A 144 5.93 -3.17 -8.36
C VAL A 144 4.55 -3.08 -9.00
N GLY A 145 3.91 -4.22 -9.21
CA GLY A 145 2.59 -4.34 -9.82
C GLY A 145 1.48 -3.73 -8.97
N LYS A 146 0.32 -3.50 -9.59
CA LYS A 146 -0.85 -2.89 -8.94
C LYS A 146 -1.38 -3.76 -7.79
N ASN A 147 -1.95 -3.11 -6.79
CA ASN A 147 -2.50 -3.72 -5.59
C ASN A 147 -1.48 -4.55 -4.77
N THR A 148 -0.20 -4.48 -5.03
CA THR A 148 0.83 -5.26 -4.35
C THR A 148 1.16 -4.65 -3.00
N SER A 149 1.42 -5.50 -2.00
CA SER A 149 1.87 -5.11 -0.67
C SER A 149 3.29 -5.62 -0.43
N VAL A 150 4.20 -4.69 -0.20
CA VAL A 150 5.59 -4.97 0.21
C VAL A 150 5.70 -4.59 1.68
N TYR A 151 5.83 -5.59 2.56
CA TYR A 151 5.87 -5.37 4.01
C TYR A 151 7.22 -4.83 4.48
N CYS A 152 7.32 -4.53 5.79
CA CYS A 152 8.47 -3.84 6.35
C CYS A 152 9.81 -4.56 6.15
N ASN A 153 10.91 -3.81 6.07
CA ASN A 153 12.28 -4.34 5.99
C ASN A 153 12.53 -5.28 4.81
N VAL A 154 11.82 -5.09 3.70
CA VAL A 154 12.05 -5.85 2.47
C VAL A 154 13.09 -5.16 1.62
N SER A 155 14.04 -5.94 1.07
CA SER A 155 15.02 -5.47 0.09
C SER A 155 14.76 -6.11 -1.26
N ILE A 156 14.35 -5.29 -2.23
CA ILE A 156 14.16 -5.68 -3.63
C ILE A 156 15.26 -5.03 -4.44
N LEU A 157 16.14 -5.86 -5.01
CA LEU A 157 17.32 -5.36 -5.73
C LEU A 157 16.97 -4.95 -7.17
N GLY A 158 17.96 -4.41 -7.91
CA GLY A 158 17.72 -3.81 -9.22
C GLY A 158 17.12 -4.74 -10.27
N GLY A 159 16.26 -4.21 -11.14
CA GLY A 159 15.65 -4.93 -12.26
C GLY A 159 14.62 -5.98 -11.89
N VAL A 160 14.15 -6.02 -10.65
CA VAL A 160 13.14 -6.99 -10.21
C VAL A 160 11.74 -6.57 -10.70
N GLU A 161 10.98 -7.55 -11.19
CA GLU A 161 9.59 -7.37 -11.58
C GLU A 161 8.65 -8.09 -10.61
N ILE A 162 7.89 -7.32 -9.81
CA ILE A 162 6.83 -7.88 -8.96
C ILE A 162 5.49 -7.70 -9.67
N GLY A 163 4.74 -8.79 -9.80
CA GLY A 163 3.42 -8.82 -10.40
C GLY A 163 2.34 -8.08 -9.61
N ASN A 164 1.10 -8.24 -10.07
CA ASN A 164 -0.08 -7.64 -9.45
C ASN A 164 -0.60 -8.50 -8.28
N ASN A 165 -1.22 -7.87 -7.29
CA ASN A 165 -1.83 -8.53 -6.14
C ASN A 165 -0.85 -9.43 -5.35
N VAL A 166 0.42 -9.10 -5.34
CA VAL A 166 1.46 -9.87 -4.65
C VAL A 166 1.60 -9.41 -3.20
N GLU A 167 1.93 -10.34 -2.32
CA GLU A 167 2.31 -10.06 -0.94
C GLU A 167 3.77 -10.46 -0.70
N ILE A 168 4.65 -9.49 -0.39
CA ILE A 168 6.05 -9.74 -0.03
C ILE A 168 6.19 -9.60 1.48
N GLY A 169 6.45 -10.70 2.17
CA GLY A 169 6.54 -10.77 3.64
C GLY A 169 7.74 -10.00 4.20
N THR A 170 7.58 -9.51 5.41
CA THR A 170 8.59 -8.75 6.17
C THR A 170 9.97 -9.42 6.13
N GLY A 171 11.04 -8.64 5.93
CA GLY A 171 12.43 -9.11 5.95
C GLY A 171 12.82 -9.98 4.75
N THR A 172 12.01 -10.01 3.69
CA THR A 172 12.33 -10.72 2.44
C THR A 172 13.43 -10.00 1.66
N ASN A 173 14.33 -10.76 1.05
CA ASN A 173 15.33 -10.26 0.11
C ASN A 173 15.08 -10.87 -1.28
N ILE A 174 15.06 -10.06 -2.32
CA ILE A 174 14.87 -10.51 -3.71
C ILE A 174 16.09 -10.15 -4.54
N HIS A 175 16.73 -11.18 -5.14
CA HIS A 175 17.92 -11.04 -5.95
C HIS A 175 17.64 -10.25 -7.25
N PRO A 176 18.64 -9.51 -7.81
CA PRO A 176 18.45 -8.75 -9.04
C PRO A 176 17.83 -9.55 -10.18
N ASN A 177 17.02 -8.88 -10.99
CA ASN A 177 16.38 -9.41 -12.21
C ASN A 177 15.41 -10.60 -11.99
N CYS A 178 15.07 -10.94 -10.75
CA CYS A 178 14.04 -11.94 -10.48
C CYS A 178 12.64 -11.42 -10.80
N LYS A 179 11.74 -12.35 -11.14
CA LYS A 179 10.31 -12.08 -11.34
C LYS A 179 9.47 -12.79 -10.28
N VAL A 180 8.50 -12.09 -9.73
CA VAL A 180 7.47 -12.68 -8.87
C VAL A 180 6.12 -12.51 -9.55
N GLY A 181 5.52 -13.61 -9.97
CA GLY A 181 4.29 -13.63 -10.74
C GLY A 181 3.06 -13.15 -9.95
N ASP A 182 2.02 -12.79 -10.68
CA ASP A 182 0.75 -12.27 -10.14
C ASP A 182 0.13 -13.18 -9.08
N ASN A 183 -0.54 -12.59 -8.10
CA ASN A 183 -1.27 -13.26 -7.01
C ASN A 183 -0.38 -14.17 -6.14
N SER A 184 0.94 -13.99 -6.16
CA SER A 184 1.86 -14.81 -5.38
C SER A 184 2.12 -14.20 -4.00
N LYS A 185 2.58 -15.05 -3.09
CA LYS A 185 3.02 -14.66 -1.75
C LYS A 185 4.43 -15.12 -1.51
N ILE A 186 5.26 -14.24 -0.98
CA ILE A 186 6.58 -14.58 -0.46
C ILE A 186 6.50 -14.52 1.06
N ALA A 187 6.79 -15.64 1.72
CA ALA A 187 6.75 -15.71 3.19
C ALA A 187 7.84 -14.81 3.80
N MET A 188 7.58 -14.31 5.01
CA MET A 188 8.53 -13.46 5.74
C MET A 188 9.90 -14.14 5.90
N GLY A 189 10.97 -13.34 5.89
CA GLY A 189 12.35 -13.79 6.04
C GLY A 189 12.88 -14.63 4.87
N SER A 190 12.20 -14.68 3.74
CA SER A 190 12.63 -15.47 2.59
C SER A 190 13.71 -14.75 1.78
N THR A 191 14.53 -15.54 1.04
CA THR A 191 15.49 -15.01 0.08
C THR A 191 15.23 -15.62 -1.31
N VAL A 192 14.79 -14.80 -2.24
CA VAL A 192 14.38 -15.19 -3.58
C VAL A 192 15.56 -15.02 -4.53
N TYR A 193 16.08 -16.12 -5.07
CA TYR A 193 17.19 -16.15 -6.05
C TYR A 193 16.73 -16.52 -7.47
N LYS A 194 15.49 -16.95 -7.64
CA LYS A 194 14.93 -17.38 -8.92
C LYS A 194 13.51 -16.89 -9.03
N ASP A 195 13.00 -16.83 -10.25
CA ASP A 195 11.63 -16.47 -10.53
C ASP A 195 10.64 -17.32 -9.74
N VAL A 196 9.56 -16.67 -9.29
CA VAL A 196 8.42 -17.30 -8.64
C VAL A 196 7.21 -17.19 -9.57
N GLU A 197 6.64 -18.32 -9.94
CA GLU A 197 5.47 -18.39 -10.80
C GLU A 197 4.24 -17.72 -10.15
N SER A 198 3.31 -17.28 -10.99
CA SER A 198 2.03 -16.72 -10.52
C SER A 198 1.25 -17.73 -9.66
N ASN A 199 0.39 -17.20 -8.79
CA ASN A 199 -0.47 -17.98 -7.90
C ASN A 199 0.31 -18.96 -7.00
N SER A 200 1.47 -18.56 -6.51
CA SER A 200 2.37 -19.40 -5.72
C SER A 200 2.65 -18.81 -4.34
N LEU A 201 2.87 -19.69 -3.37
CA LEU A 201 3.50 -19.36 -2.09
C LEU A 201 4.94 -19.87 -2.11
N ALA A 202 5.91 -18.96 -2.00
CA ALA A 202 7.32 -19.30 -1.87
C ALA A 202 7.84 -18.96 -0.47
N GLN A 203 8.71 -19.81 0.09
CA GLN A 203 9.25 -19.68 1.44
C GLN A 203 10.68 -20.20 1.53
N GLY A 204 11.46 -19.61 2.43
CA GLY A 204 12.76 -20.10 2.88
C GLY A 204 13.96 -19.34 2.28
N ASN A 205 15.16 -19.79 2.64
CA ASN A 205 16.43 -19.29 2.14
C ASN A 205 17.32 -20.49 1.70
N PRO A 206 17.47 -20.75 0.41
CA PRO A 206 16.81 -20.10 -0.72
C PRO A 206 15.30 -20.40 -0.78
N ALA A 207 14.49 -19.44 -1.23
CA ALA A 207 13.05 -19.61 -1.34
C ALA A 207 12.66 -20.71 -2.34
N ARG A 208 11.66 -21.50 -1.99
CA ARG A 208 11.08 -22.55 -2.84
C ARG A 208 9.56 -22.40 -2.84
N VAL A 209 8.94 -22.67 -3.96
CA VAL A 209 7.48 -22.78 -4.03
C VAL A 209 7.02 -23.97 -3.21
N ILE A 210 6.21 -23.70 -2.19
CA ILE A 210 5.68 -24.72 -1.27
C ILE A 210 4.18 -24.97 -1.49
N LYS A 211 3.50 -24.07 -2.22
CA LYS A 211 2.08 -24.21 -2.56
C LYS A 211 1.77 -23.43 -3.85
N LYS A 212 0.88 -23.98 -4.68
CA LYS A 212 0.20 -23.28 -5.79
C LYS A 212 -1.28 -23.13 -5.45
N TYR A 213 -1.90 -21.98 -5.82
CA TYR A 213 -3.30 -21.64 -5.57
C TYR A 213 -4.18 -21.88 -6.79
#